data_4eafc46ba892483795d42d8201eb25e0
#
_entry.id   4eafc46ba892483795d42d8201eb25e0
#
_cell.length_a   1.000
_cell.length_b   1.000
_cell.length_c   1.000
_cell.angle_alpha   90.00
_cell.angle_beta   90.00
_cell.angle_gamma   90.00
#
_symmetry.space_group_name_H-M   'P 1'
#
loop_
_entity.id
_entity.type
_entity.pdbx_description
1 polymer ?
#
loop_
_entity_poly.entity_id
_entity_poly.type
_entity_poly.pdbx_seq_one_letter_code
_entity_poly.pdbx_strand_id
1 'polypeptide(L)'
;METKWKLISILLVGLFCFGIFFLVKGSMALDTSDATTEQIKKASMSQAPVANKKKEEKVNPEDQREIYLAGGCFWGVEEYFSRVPGVIDAESGYANGKGDTTKYELVNQTGHAETVHITYNVKKVSLKELLLHYFRIIDPTSKNRQGNDQGSQYRTGVYYTDKADLPTINQVFEEVAKKYDKPLAVEKEELANYIKAEDYHQDYLQKHPNGYCHIDVNQASYPVIDASRYPKPSDEEIKKKLSPEEYAVTQENDTERAFSNRYWDKFEAGIYVDVVTGEPLFSSKDKFDSGCGWPSFSRPISPDVATYKEDKSFNMTRTEVRSRVGNSHLGHVFTDGPKEKGGLRYCINSLSIKFIPKAEMAEKGYGYLLDYV
;
A
#
# COMPACT_ATOMS: atom_id res chain seq x y z
N MET A 1 36.61 36.24 -69.59
CA MET A 1 37.07 35.38 -68.48
C MET A 1 36.23 35.70 -67.24
N GLU A 2 34.90 35.64 -67.39
CA GLU A 2 33.94 35.95 -66.32
C GLU A 2 32.61 35.24 -66.65
N THR A 3 32.48 33.92 -66.45
CA THR A 3 31.16 33.25 -66.51
C THR A 3 31.20 31.84 -65.96
N LYS A 4 32.08 31.52 -65.05
CA LYS A 4 32.13 30.15 -64.44
C LYS A 4 31.96 30.04 -62.91
N TRP A 5 31.66 31.17 -62.25
CA TRP A 5 31.56 31.18 -60.76
C TRP A 5 30.15 31.39 -60.19
N LYS A 6 29.08 31.40 -60.97
CA LYS A 6 27.72 31.59 -60.50
C LYS A 6 26.85 30.35 -60.46
N LEU A 7 27.36 29.17 -60.81
CA LEU A 7 26.60 27.92 -60.83
C LEU A 7 26.93 26.94 -59.71
N ILE A 8 27.90 27.26 -58.84
CA ILE A 8 28.29 26.38 -57.72
C ILE A 8 27.64 26.79 -56.37
N SER A 9 27.12 28.04 -56.27
CA SER A 9 26.51 28.54 -55.03
C SER A 9 25.04 28.19 -54.86
N ILE A 10 24.37 27.62 -55.85
CA ILE A 10 22.92 27.24 -55.76
C ILE A 10 22.71 25.75 -55.42
N LEU A 11 23.75 24.93 -55.56
CA LEU A 11 23.65 23.48 -55.23
C LEU A 11 24.01 23.14 -53.80
N LEU A 12 24.57 24.09 -53.01
CA LEU A 12 24.94 23.86 -51.60
C LEU A 12 23.89 24.34 -50.59
N VAL A 13 22.89 25.12 -51.01
CA VAL A 13 21.78 25.56 -50.13
C VAL A 13 20.60 24.60 -50.18
N GLY A 14 20.50 23.76 -51.22
CA GLY A 14 19.44 22.72 -51.34
C GLY A 14 19.66 21.45 -50.53
N LEU A 15 20.89 21.18 -50.07
CA LEU A 15 21.22 19.97 -49.29
C LEU A 15 21.22 20.18 -47.79
N PHE A 16 21.11 21.44 -47.31
CA PHE A 16 21.05 21.75 -45.87
C PHE A 16 19.64 21.87 -45.31
N CYS A 17 18.61 21.97 -46.18
CA CYS A 17 17.20 21.98 -45.73
C CYS A 17 16.55 20.62 -45.70
N PHE A 18 17.15 19.57 -46.28
CA PHE A 18 16.60 18.18 -46.21
C PHE A 18 17.21 17.35 -45.09
N GLY A 19 18.27 17.81 -44.43
CA GLY A 19 18.93 17.12 -43.32
C GLY A 19 18.34 17.44 -41.94
N ILE A 20 17.50 18.48 -41.79
CA ILE A 20 16.94 18.89 -40.48
C ILE A 20 15.52 18.36 -40.27
N PHE A 21 14.87 17.81 -41.31
CA PHE A 21 13.52 17.27 -41.18
C PHE A 21 13.44 15.77 -40.87
N PHE A 22 14.58 15.06 -40.74
CA PHE A 22 14.63 13.63 -40.41
C PHE A 22 15.16 13.34 -38.99
N LEU A 23 15.45 14.38 -38.18
CA LEU A 23 15.97 14.22 -36.82
C LEU A 23 15.00 14.61 -35.70
N VAL A 24 13.67 14.76 -35.98
CA VAL A 24 12.66 15.06 -34.98
C VAL A 24 11.48 14.02 -35.04
N LYS A 25 11.75 12.82 -35.52
CA LYS A 25 10.89 11.66 -35.33
C LYS A 25 11.66 10.46 -34.80
N GLY A 26 12.66 10.68 -33.98
CA GLY A 26 13.06 9.75 -32.95
C GLY A 26 12.10 9.95 -31.79
N SER A 27 10.93 9.36 -31.87
CA SER A 27 10.13 9.08 -30.69
C SER A 27 11.08 8.37 -29.72
N MET A 28 11.48 9.04 -28.64
CA MET A 28 11.93 8.35 -27.45
C MET A 28 10.76 7.48 -27.00
N ALA A 29 10.61 6.31 -27.57
CA ALA A 29 10.05 5.18 -26.86
C ALA A 29 11.03 4.99 -25.70
N LEU A 30 10.69 5.50 -24.53
CA LEU A 30 11.26 5.03 -23.28
C LEU A 30 11.06 3.52 -23.32
N ASP A 31 12.19 2.81 -23.36
CA ASP A 31 12.25 1.37 -23.22
C ASP A 31 11.69 1.07 -21.82
N THR A 32 10.41 0.69 -21.74
CA THR A 32 9.66 0.49 -20.50
C THR A 32 9.93 -0.89 -19.88
N SER A 33 10.97 -1.60 -20.37
CA SER A 33 11.33 -2.95 -19.90
C SER A 33 12.14 -2.96 -18.60
N ASP A 34 12.65 -1.82 -18.11
CA ASP A 34 13.65 -1.75 -17.03
C ASP A 34 13.20 -1.07 -15.73
N ALA A 35 11.90 -1.06 -15.41
CA ALA A 35 11.49 -0.61 -14.08
C ALA A 35 11.98 -1.62 -13.02
N THR A 36 12.82 -1.16 -12.10
CA THR A 36 13.33 -2.00 -11.02
C THR A 36 12.19 -2.46 -10.10
N THR A 37 12.37 -3.59 -9.44
CA THR A 37 11.41 -4.12 -8.43
C THR A 37 11.02 -3.06 -7.39
N GLU A 38 11.95 -2.18 -7.02
CA GLU A 38 11.71 -1.09 -6.07
C GLU A 38 10.83 0.02 -6.67
N GLN A 39 11.02 0.38 -7.93
CA GLN A 39 10.16 1.34 -8.64
C GLN A 39 8.74 0.81 -8.80
N ILE A 40 8.58 -0.46 -9.12
CA ILE A 40 7.28 -1.13 -9.21
C ILE A 40 6.57 -1.14 -7.85
N LYS A 41 7.28 -1.48 -6.78
CA LYS A 41 6.76 -1.44 -5.40
C LYS A 41 6.30 -0.03 -5.03
N LYS A 42 7.10 0.99 -5.32
CA LYS A 42 6.76 2.40 -5.09
C LYS A 42 5.55 2.84 -5.91
N ALA A 43 5.47 2.47 -7.18
CA ALA A 43 4.32 2.77 -8.05
C ALA A 43 3.04 2.07 -7.57
N SER A 44 3.11 0.82 -7.12
CA SER A 44 1.97 0.09 -6.52
C SER A 44 1.42 0.80 -5.28
N MET A 45 2.29 1.38 -4.45
CA MET A 45 1.90 2.12 -3.24
C MET A 45 1.24 3.46 -3.54
N SER A 46 1.58 4.13 -4.65
CA SER A 46 1.09 5.48 -5.00
C SER A 46 -0.30 5.51 -5.64
N GLN A 47 -0.91 4.35 -5.92
CA GLN A 47 -2.19 4.21 -6.66
C GLN A 47 -3.42 4.11 -5.77
N ALA A 48 -3.39 4.67 -4.58
CA ALA A 48 -4.50 4.56 -3.63
C ALA A 48 -5.80 5.18 -4.19
N PRO A 49 -6.97 4.54 -3.95
CA PRO A 49 -8.25 5.14 -4.28
C PRO A 49 -8.43 6.46 -3.52
N VAL A 50 -9.03 7.46 -4.17
CA VAL A 50 -9.41 8.71 -3.48
C VAL A 50 -10.47 8.36 -2.43
N ALA A 51 -10.14 8.51 -1.16
CA ALA A 51 -11.10 8.32 -0.08
C ALA A 51 -12.16 9.42 -0.16
N ASN A 52 -13.40 9.07 -0.49
CA ASN A 52 -14.52 9.96 -0.33
C ASN A 52 -14.83 10.11 1.16
N LYS A 53 -14.74 11.32 1.72
CA LYS A 53 -15.27 11.62 3.07
C LYS A 53 -16.75 11.21 3.09
N LYS A 54 -17.07 10.09 3.75
CA LYS A 54 -18.46 9.72 4.02
C LYS A 54 -19.03 10.69 5.04
N LYS A 55 -20.29 11.15 4.83
CA LYS A 55 -21.07 11.93 5.79
C LYS A 55 -21.04 11.26 7.17
N GLU A 56 -20.89 12.07 8.21
CA GLU A 56 -21.03 11.67 9.62
C GLU A 56 -22.33 10.87 9.83
N GLU A 57 -22.22 9.56 9.97
CA GLU A 57 -23.26 8.76 10.60
C GLU A 57 -23.13 8.95 12.11
N LYS A 58 -24.25 9.27 12.79
CA LYS A 58 -24.27 9.30 14.26
C LYS A 58 -23.85 7.92 14.79
N VAL A 59 -22.66 7.86 15.36
CA VAL A 59 -22.14 6.65 15.99
C VAL A 59 -22.69 6.57 17.40
N ASN A 60 -23.20 5.40 17.79
CA ASN A 60 -23.62 5.17 19.18
C ASN A 60 -22.39 5.33 20.11
N PRO A 61 -22.47 6.11 21.19
CA PRO A 61 -21.37 6.26 22.14
C PRO A 61 -20.82 4.93 22.69
N GLU A 62 -21.66 3.91 22.82
CA GLU A 62 -21.24 2.58 23.26
C GLU A 62 -20.30 1.87 22.27
N ASP A 63 -20.36 2.25 21.00
CA ASP A 63 -19.54 1.67 19.94
C ASP A 63 -18.26 2.50 19.68
N GLN A 64 -18.05 3.58 20.43
CA GLN A 64 -16.84 4.40 20.34
C GLN A 64 -15.75 3.87 21.28
N ARG A 65 -14.52 3.89 20.79
CA ARG A 65 -13.28 3.64 21.55
C ARG A 65 -12.22 4.61 21.11
N GLU A 66 -11.15 4.69 21.88
CA GLU A 66 -10.03 5.59 21.62
C GLU A 66 -8.69 4.87 21.76
N ILE A 67 -7.70 5.40 21.08
CA ILE A 67 -6.30 5.01 21.18
C ILE A 67 -5.40 6.22 20.84
N TYR A 68 -4.20 6.28 21.40
CA TYR A 68 -3.26 7.37 21.19
C TYR A 68 -2.01 6.84 20.51
N LEU A 69 -1.68 7.37 19.31
CA LEU A 69 -0.61 6.86 18.47
C LEU A 69 0.42 7.94 18.18
N ALA A 70 1.66 7.72 18.63
CA ALA A 70 2.82 8.55 18.32
C ALA A 70 3.59 7.90 17.16
N GLY A 71 3.72 8.59 16.02
CA GLY A 71 4.27 8.03 14.77
C GLY A 71 5.19 8.98 14.00
N GLY A 72 6.00 9.78 14.69
CA GLY A 72 6.77 10.88 14.10
C GLY A 72 5.95 12.16 14.04
N CYS A 73 6.08 12.95 12.96
CA CYS A 73 5.29 14.17 12.80
C CYS A 73 3.79 13.86 12.79
N PHE A 74 3.05 14.44 13.73
CA PHE A 74 1.62 14.17 13.93
C PHE A 74 0.73 14.65 12.77
N TRP A 75 1.13 15.62 11.92
CA TRP A 75 0.35 16.05 10.77
C TRP A 75 0.08 14.92 9.79
N GLY A 76 1.10 14.08 9.53
CA GLY A 76 0.95 12.94 8.63
C GLY A 76 0.13 11.82 9.26
N VAL A 77 0.31 11.56 10.56
CA VAL A 77 -0.45 10.55 11.30
C VAL A 77 -1.92 10.94 11.39
N GLU A 78 -2.24 12.21 11.74
CA GLU A 78 -3.60 12.75 11.78
C GLU A 78 -4.31 12.60 10.43
N GLU A 79 -3.70 13.11 9.35
CA GLU A 79 -4.28 13.05 8.02
C GLU A 79 -4.44 11.60 7.53
N TYR A 80 -3.50 10.71 7.86
CA TYR A 80 -3.64 9.29 7.53
C TYR A 80 -4.85 8.68 8.21
N PHE A 81 -4.95 8.81 9.55
CA PHE A 81 -6.04 8.17 10.30
C PHE A 81 -7.39 8.82 10.05
N SER A 82 -7.47 10.12 9.75
CA SER A 82 -8.73 10.77 9.34
C SER A 82 -9.33 10.16 8.07
N ARG A 83 -8.53 9.47 7.26
CA ARG A 83 -8.96 8.79 6.02
C ARG A 83 -9.31 7.30 6.23
N VAL A 84 -8.94 6.72 7.36
CA VAL A 84 -9.21 5.29 7.62
C VAL A 84 -10.71 5.08 7.85
N PRO A 85 -11.37 4.18 7.10
CA PRO A 85 -12.78 3.89 7.30
C PRO A 85 -13.05 3.38 8.71
N GLY A 86 -14.00 4.01 9.42
CA GLY A 86 -14.34 3.66 10.79
C GLY A 86 -13.69 4.54 11.85
N VAL A 87 -12.68 5.33 11.51
CA VAL A 87 -12.21 6.44 12.36
C VAL A 87 -13.25 7.54 12.35
N ILE A 88 -13.61 8.03 13.53
CA ILE A 88 -14.59 9.10 13.77
C ILE A 88 -13.86 10.42 13.79
N ASP A 89 -12.77 10.49 14.56
CA ASP A 89 -11.95 11.68 14.74
C ASP A 89 -10.47 11.33 14.94
N ALA A 90 -9.58 12.23 14.51
CA ALA A 90 -8.15 12.14 14.70
C ALA A 90 -7.64 13.54 15.05
N GLU A 91 -7.13 13.71 16.27
CA GLU A 91 -6.74 14.99 16.85
C GLU A 91 -5.25 15.00 17.19
N SER A 92 -4.50 15.99 16.68
CA SER A 92 -3.09 16.17 16.98
C SER A 92 -2.87 16.68 18.40
N GLY A 93 -1.89 16.12 19.12
CA GLY A 93 -1.56 16.50 20.49
C GLY A 93 -0.18 16.04 20.94
N TYR A 94 0.05 16.13 22.23
CA TYR A 94 1.30 15.80 22.91
C TYR A 94 1.03 14.84 24.06
N ALA A 95 1.73 13.70 24.12
CA ALA A 95 1.48 12.68 25.15
C ALA A 95 2.74 12.22 25.87
N ASN A 96 2.53 11.65 27.06
CA ASN A 96 3.52 10.93 27.86
C ASN A 96 4.83 11.70 28.08
N GLY A 97 4.71 12.99 28.42
CA GLY A 97 5.80 13.84 28.82
C GLY A 97 5.73 14.22 30.31
N LYS A 98 6.52 15.21 30.70
CA LYS A 98 6.60 15.72 32.08
C LYS A 98 5.61 16.87 32.28
N GLY A 99 4.68 16.68 33.24
CA GLY A 99 3.67 17.68 33.57
C GLY A 99 2.44 17.64 32.65
N ASP A 100 1.43 18.44 33.06
CA ASP A 100 0.10 18.40 32.41
C ASP A 100 -0.10 19.54 31.40
N THR A 101 0.98 20.28 31.08
CA THR A 101 0.95 21.38 30.12
C THR A 101 2.21 21.38 29.26
N THR A 102 2.04 21.59 27.97
CA THR A 102 3.13 21.86 27.03
C THR A 102 2.59 22.66 25.85
N LYS A 103 3.48 23.09 24.99
CA LYS A 103 3.19 23.68 23.68
C LYS A 103 4.32 23.35 22.72
N TYR A 104 4.12 23.58 21.44
CA TYR A 104 5.05 23.14 20.39
C TYR A 104 6.51 23.52 20.68
N GLU A 105 6.76 24.76 21.11
CA GLU A 105 8.13 25.25 21.36
C GLU A 105 8.79 24.60 22.60
N LEU A 106 8.00 23.99 23.48
CA LEU A 106 8.47 23.37 24.71
C LEU A 106 8.48 21.84 24.67
N VAL A 107 7.90 21.23 23.65
CA VAL A 107 7.70 19.76 23.56
C VAL A 107 8.99 18.97 23.79
N ASN A 108 10.12 19.45 23.27
CA ASN A 108 11.44 18.84 23.48
C ASN A 108 11.91 18.91 24.93
N GLN A 109 11.57 20.00 25.64
CA GLN A 109 11.98 20.22 27.04
C GLN A 109 11.11 19.42 28.00
N THR A 110 9.83 19.34 27.70
CA THR A 110 8.87 18.58 28.51
C THR A 110 8.89 17.09 28.19
N GLY A 111 9.51 16.71 27.08
CA GLY A 111 9.69 15.30 26.67
C GLY A 111 8.40 14.60 26.23
N HIS A 112 7.37 15.36 25.85
CA HIS A 112 6.16 14.78 25.24
C HIS A 112 6.45 14.27 23.84
N ALA A 113 5.71 13.23 23.41
CA ALA A 113 5.69 12.79 22.01
C ALA A 113 4.59 13.51 21.23
N GLU A 114 4.87 13.88 19.97
CA GLU A 114 3.81 14.20 19.02
C GLU A 114 2.93 12.97 18.83
N THR A 115 1.65 13.11 19.13
CA THR A 115 0.71 11.98 19.26
C THR A 115 -0.63 12.36 18.67
N VAL A 116 -1.28 11.43 18.02
CA VAL A 116 -2.65 11.59 17.52
C VAL A 116 -3.61 10.80 18.42
N HIS A 117 -4.61 11.49 18.96
CA HIS A 117 -5.76 10.89 19.62
C HIS A 117 -6.75 10.42 18.56
N ILE A 118 -7.05 9.14 18.51
CA ILE A 118 -7.92 8.53 17.51
C ILE A 118 -9.16 8.01 18.20
N THR A 119 -10.33 8.55 17.81
CA THR A 119 -11.64 8.03 18.20
C THR A 119 -12.20 7.21 17.03
N TYR A 120 -12.67 5.98 17.29
CA TYR A 120 -13.11 5.06 16.25
C TYR A 120 -14.35 4.26 16.62
N ASN A 121 -15.05 3.76 15.60
CA ASN A 121 -16.22 2.89 15.72
C ASN A 121 -15.80 1.42 15.65
N VAL A 122 -15.89 0.69 16.78
CA VAL A 122 -15.47 -0.72 16.89
C VAL A 122 -16.26 -1.68 15.99
N LYS A 123 -17.43 -1.26 15.49
CA LYS A 123 -18.20 -2.05 14.53
C LYS A 123 -17.73 -1.89 13.08
N LYS A 124 -16.90 -0.86 12.81
CA LYS A 124 -16.39 -0.58 11.46
C LYS A 124 -14.89 -0.88 11.32
N VAL A 125 -14.12 -0.62 12.37
CA VAL A 125 -12.68 -0.91 12.41
C VAL A 125 -12.30 -1.39 13.80
N SER A 126 -11.55 -2.48 13.88
CA SER A 126 -11.04 -3.01 15.15
C SER A 126 -9.76 -2.31 15.58
N LEU A 127 -9.42 -2.38 16.88
CA LEU A 127 -8.12 -1.93 17.37
C LEU A 127 -6.97 -2.62 16.65
N LYS A 128 -7.08 -3.93 16.36
CA LYS A 128 -6.06 -4.66 15.60
C LYS A 128 -5.83 -4.04 14.22
N GLU A 129 -6.89 -3.72 13.48
CA GLU A 129 -6.79 -3.09 12.16
C GLU A 129 -6.15 -1.69 12.26
N LEU A 130 -6.52 -0.87 13.25
CA LEU A 130 -5.88 0.44 13.47
C LEU A 130 -4.38 0.30 13.78
N LEU A 131 -3.99 -0.67 14.60
CA LEU A 131 -2.58 -0.93 14.88
C LEU A 131 -1.82 -1.43 13.64
N LEU A 132 -2.44 -2.25 12.79
CA LEU A 132 -1.84 -2.66 11.54
C LEU A 132 -1.70 -1.48 10.56
N HIS A 133 -2.65 -0.55 10.52
CA HIS A 133 -2.51 0.72 9.81
C HIS A 133 -1.35 1.55 10.38
N TYR A 134 -1.22 1.64 11.70
CA TYR A 134 -0.14 2.35 12.36
C TYR A 134 1.23 1.78 11.99
N PHE A 135 1.42 0.46 12.08
CA PHE A 135 2.68 -0.19 11.72
C PHE A 135 2.99 -0.14 10.21
N ARG A 136 2.02 0.15 9.36
CA ARG A 136 2.22 0.37 7.92
C ARG A 136 2.97 1.68 7.64
N ILE A 137 2.77 2.70 8.48
CA ILE A 137 3.23 4.07 8.21
C ILE A 137 4.47 4.49 9.00
N ILE A 138 4.98 3.63 9.89
CA ILE A 138 6.17 3.91 10.69
C ILE A 138 7.31 2.94 10.38
N ASP A 139 8.56 3.35 10.69
CA ASP A 139 9.66 2.42 10.93
C ASP A 139 9.68 2.05 12.42
N PRO A 140 9.20 0.85 12.79
CA PRO A 140 9.05 0.48 14.19
C PRO A 140 10.38 0.14 14.87
N THR A 141 11.50 0.11 14.13
CA THR A 141 12.85 -0.14 14.67
C THR A 141 13.67 1.14 14.89
N SER A 142 13.13 2.28 14.42
CA SER A 142 13.81 3.57 14.49
C SER A 142 13.50 4.27 15.83
N LYS A 143 14.53 4.60 16.60
CA LYS A 143 14.37 5.29 17.88
C LYS A 143 14.44 6.80 17.69
N ASN A 144 13.46 7.53 18.21
CA ASN A 144 13.40 9.00 18.19
C ASN A 144 13.55 9.61 16.79
N ARG A 145 13.07 8.89 15.77
CA ARG A 145 13.18 9.34 14.38
C ARG A 145 12.13 8.66 13.52
N GLN A 146 11.45 9.44 12.63
CA GLN A 146 10.65 8.93 11.53
C GLN A 146 10.91 9.76 10.28
N GLY A 147 11.30 9.11 9.19
CA GLY A 147 11.73 9.83 7.98
C GLY A 147 12.89 10.80 8.26
N ASN A 148 12.69 12.08 7.95
CA ASN A 148 13.67 13.15 8.20
C ASN A 148 13.53 13.78 9.59
N ASP A 149 12.43 13.51 10.30
CA ASP A 149 12.14 14.11 11.62
C ASP A 149 12.94 13.39 12.70
N GLN A 150 13.74 14.14 13.46
CA GLN A 150 14.65 13.64 14.50
C GLN A 150 14.43 14.39 15.82
N GLY A 151 14.33 13.65 16.91
CA GLY A 151 14.14 14.16 18.25
C GLY A 151 13.20 13.26 19.06
N SER A 152 13.24 13.38 20.39
CA SER A 152 12.41 12.57 21.29
C SER A 152 10.90 12.77 21.08
N GLN A 153 10.50 13.94 20.57
CA GLN A 153 9.10 14.21 20.23
C GLN A 153 8.60 13.39 19.05
N TYR A 154 9.48 12.90 18.17
CA TYR A 154 9.16 12.06 17.02
C TYR A 154 9.34 10.56 17.29
N ARG A 155 9.39 10.17 18.58
CA ARG A 155 9.40 8.76 18.96
C ARG A 155 8.08 8.09 18.60
N THR A 156 8.10 6.79 18.47
CA THR A 156 6.92 5.99 18.18
C THR A 156 6.35 5.38 19.45
N GLY A 157 5.02 5.33 19.54
CA GLY A 157 4.34 4.78 20.72
C GLY A 157 2.87 4.46 20.49
N VAL A 158 2.40 3.46 21.22
CA VAL A 158 0.99 3.08 21.37
C VAL A 158 0.63 3.29 22.83
N TYR A 159 -0.19 4.31 23.09
CA TYR A 159 -0.62 4.66 24.45
C TYR A 159 -2.09 4.34 24.63
N TYR A 160 -2.41 3.50 25.61
CA TYR A 160 -3.76 2.99 25.87
C TYR A 160 -4.33 3.57 27.17
N THR A 161 -5.64 3.74 27.22
CA THR A 161 -6.42 4.16 28.41
C THR A 161 -7.12 2.96 29.04
N ASP A 162 -7.45 1.92 28.27
CA ASP A 162 -8.09 0.72 28.75
C ASP A 162 -7.11 -0.48 28.72
N LYS A 163 -6.89 -1.10 29.87
CA LYS A 163 -6.06 -2.31 30.00
C LYS A 163 -6.64 -3.54 29.26
N ALA A 164 -7.93 -3.51 28.93
CA ALA A 164 -8.55 -4.53 28.10
C ALA A 164 -7.99 -4.58 26.67
N ASP A 165 -7.35 -3.51 26.21
CA ASP A 165 -6.69 -3.42 24.90
C ASP A 165 -5.34 -4.14 24.83
N LEU A 166 -4.68 -4.36 25.98
CA LEU A 166 -3.34 -4.97 26.07
C LEU A 166 -3.19 -6.31 25.36
N PRO A 167 -4.12 -7.26 25.43
CA PRO A 167 -3.99 -8.51 24.69
C PRO A 167 -3.88 -8.29 23.19
N THR A 168 -4.70 -7.41 22.62
CA THR A 168 -4.67 -7.06 21.19
C THR A 168 -3.36 -6.33 20.83
N ILE A 169 -2.95 -5.36 21.63
CA ILE A 169 -1.71 -4.61 21.43
C ILE A 169 -0.52 -5.59 21.45
N ASN A 170 -0.43 -6.47 22.46
CA ASN A 170 0.64 -7.46 22.59
C ASN A 170 0.70 -8.39 21.38
N GLN A 171 -0.45 -8.92 20.95
CA GLN A 171 -0.54 -9.79 19.78
C GLN A 171 0.03 -9.09 18.53
N VAL A 172 -0.37 -7.85 18.25
CA VAL A 172 0.13 -7.12 17.07
C VAL A 172 1.63 -6.85 17.16
N PHE A 173 2.13 -6.46 18.35
CA PHE A 173 3.57 -6.26 18.55
C PHE A 173 4.37 -7.54 18.30
N GLU A 174 3.90 -8.69 18.75
CA GLU A 174 4.54 -9.98 18.48
C GLU A 174 4.50 -10.36 17.00
N GLU A 175 3.38 -10.13 16.31
CA GLU A 175 3.24 -10.37 14.87
C GLU A 175 4.18 -9.47 14.05
N VAL A 176 4.29 -8.20 14.43
CA VAL A 176 5.17 -7.22 13.75
C VAL A 176 6.63 -7.52 14.03
N ALA A 177 7.00 -7.83 15.26
CA ALA A 177 8.38 -8.11 15.64
C ALA A 177 9.02 -9.24 14.82
N LYS A 178 8.22 -10.25 14.43
CA LYS A 178 8.69 -11.38 13.57
C LYS A 178 9.15 -10.95 12.17
N LYS A 179 8.83 -9.71 11.74
CA LYS A 179 9.20 -9.19 10.41
C LYS A 179 10.53 -8.44 10.41
N TYR A 180 11.14 -8.24 11.58
CA TYR A 180 12.34 -7.44 11.75
C TYR A 180 13.43 -8.21 12.51
N ASP A 181 14.66 -8.07 12.07
CA ASP A 181 15.84 -8.62 12.77
C ASP A 181 16.24 -7.79 14.00
N LYS A 182 15.71 -6.56 14.11
CA LYS A 182 15.96 -5.63 15.21
C LYS A 182 14.76 -5.58 16.14
N PRO A 183 14.96 -5.34 17.43
CA PRO A 183 13.85 -5.12 18.36
C PRO A 183 13.04 -3.89 17.96
N LEU A 184 11.74 -3.93 18.24
CA LEU A 184 10.87 -2.77 18.06
C LEU A 184 11.27 -1.67 19.05
N ALA A 185 11.33 -0.43 18.57
CA ALA A 185 11.61 0.77 19.36
C ALA A 185 10.32 1.53 19.76
N VAL A 186 9.15 0.93 19.46
CA VAL A 186 7.83 1.50 19.73
C VAL A 186 7.51 1.36 21.22
N GLU A 187 7.19 2.48 21.88
CA GLU A 187 6.70 2.48 23.26
C GLU A 187 5.33 1.80 23.32
N LYS A 188 5.06 1.08 24.43
CA LYS A 188 3.78 0.45 24.69
C LYS A 188 3.44 0.69 26.15
N GLU A 189 2.69 1.75 26.42
CA GLU A 189 2.50 2.29 27.76
C GLU A 189 1.06 2.72 27.99
N GLU A 190 0.66 2.79 29.27
CA GLU A 190 -0.57 3.46 29.67
C GLU A 190 -0.42 4.96 29.40
N LEU A 191 -1.47 5.61 28.93
CA LEU A 191 -1.48 7.05 28.72
C LEU A 191 -1.35 7.76 30.08
N ALA A 192 -0.26 8.47 30.27
CA ALA A 192 -0.03 9.24 31.50
C ALA A 192 -0.67 10.63 31.43
N ASN A 193 -0.55 11.30 30.28
CA ASN A 193 -1.15 12.59 30.00
C ASN A 193 -1.31 12.79 28.48
N TYR A 194 -2.26 13.65 28.11
CA TYR A 194 -2.45 14.11 26.75
C TYR A 194 -2.86 15.58 26.77
N ILE A 195 -2.22 16.37 25.93
CA ILE A 195 -2.49 17.80 25.76
C ILE A 195 -2.79 18.01 24.26
N LYS A 196 -3.99 18.50 23.95
CA LYS A 196 -4.34 18.87 22.57
C LYS A 196 -3.36 19.92 22.04
N ALA A 197 -2.86 19.72 20.84
CA ALA A 197 -2.01 20.70 20.18
C ALA A 197 -2.81 21.92 19.73
N GLU A 198 -2.10 22.99 19.47
CA GLU A 198 -2.65 24.28 19.09
C GLU A 198 -3.49 24.16 17.79
N ASP A 199 -4.48 25.01 17.61
CA ASP A 199 -5.46 24.97 16.51
C ASP A 199 -4.82 25.03 15.12
N TYR A 200 -3.64 25.65 14.98
CA TYR A 200 -2.91 25.69 13.71
C TYR A 200 -2.29 24.36 13.32
N HIS A 201 -2.15 23.42 14.25
CA HIS A 201 -1.69 22.05 13.95
C HIS A 201 -2.82 21.12 13.52
N GLN A 202 -4.06 21.37 13.96
CA GLN A 202 -5.21 20.53 13.65
C GLN A 202 -5.53 20.57 12.16
N ASP A 203 -5.77 19.42 11.53
CA ASP A 203 -6.06 19.26 10.09
C ASP A 203 -5.02 19.96 9.19
N TYR A 204 -3.74 20.01 9.62
CA TYR A 204 -2.71 20.80 8.94
C TYR A 204 -2.59 20.44 7.46
N LEU A 205 -2.50 19.16 7.10
CA LEU A 205 -2.34 18.73 5.71
C LEU A 205 -3.63 18.89 4.88
N GLN A 206 -4.81 18.95 5.51
CA GLN A 206 -6.05 19.31 4.81
C GLN A 206 -6.07 20.80 4.46
N LYS A 207 -5.59 21.66 5.37
CA LYS A 207 -5.45 23.10 5.17
C LYS A 207 -4.28 23.45 4.23
N HIS A 208 -3.22 22.61 4.23
CA HIS A 208 -1.99 22.79 3.47
C HIS A 208 -1.62 21.52 2.69
N PRO A 209 -2.30 21.19 1.57
CA PRO A 209 -2.12 19.92 0.84
C PRO A 209 -0.70 19.67 0.31
N ASN A 210 0.12 20.72 0.17
CA ASN A 210 1.52 20.65 -0.25
C ASN A 210 2.50 20.73 0.96
N GLY A 211 1.98 20.62 2.18
CA GLY A 211 2.78 20.62 3.40
C GLY A 211 3.72 19.41 3.46
N TYR A 212 4.78 19.52 4.28
CA TYR A 212 5.69 18.41 4.50
C TYR A 212 4.97 17.22 5.13
N CYS A 213 5.18 16.04 4.55
CA CYS A 213 4.73 14.77 5.09
C CYS A 213 5.69 13.66 4.69
N HIS A 214 6.13 12.82 5.64
CA HIS A 214 6.94 11.64 5.35
C HIS A 214 6.09 10.38 5.11
N ILE A 215 4.77 10.46 5.38
CA ILE A 215 3.80 9.37 5.24
C ILE A 215 3.09 9.52 3.90
N ASP A 216 2.94 8.43 3.16
CA ASP A 216 1.98 8.38 2.04
C ASP A 216 0.57 8.17 2.60
N VAL A 217 -0.12 9.28 2.86
CA VAL A 217 -1.47 9.30 3.45
C VAL A 217 -2.53 8.61 2.57
N ASN A 218 -2.24 8.41 1.28
CA ASN A 218 -3.15 7.70 0.39
C ASN A 218 -3.24 6.20 0.73
N GLN A 219 -2.25 5.64 1.39
CA GLN A 219 -2.28 4.25 1.84
C GLN A 219 -3.39 3.95 2.84
N ALA A 220 -3.98 4.96 3.49
CA ALA A 220 -5.15 4.81 4.37
C ALA A 220 -6.38 4.25 3.65
N SER A 221 -6.49 4.46 2.32
CA SER A 221 -7.60 3.96 1.51
C SER A 221 -7.49 2.49 1.11
N TYR A 222 -6.35 1.85 1.35
CA TYR A 222 -6.22 0.40 1.17
C TYR A 222 -6.68 -0.35 2.42
N PRO A 223 -7.39 -1.48 2.27
CA PRO A 223 -7.69 -2.32 3.42
C PRO A 223 -6.40 -2.84 4.06
N VAL A 224 -6.46 -3.08 5.34
CA VAL A 224 -5.45 -3.86 6.05
C VAL A 224 -5.88 -5.33 6.00
N ILE A 225 -5.01 -6.17 5.46
CA ILE A 225 -5.23 -7.61 5.42
C ILE A 225 -4.41 -8.25 6.55
N ASP A 226 -5.12 -8.76 7.56
CA ASP A 226 -4.48 -9.47 8.67
C ASP A 226 -3.97 -10.84 8.20
N ALA A 227 -2.66 -10.96 8.04
CA ALA A 227 -2.00 -12.17 7.56
C ALA A 227 -2.25 -13.39 8.48
N SER A 228 -2.47 -13.17 9.77
CA SER A 228 -2.71 -14.26 10.73
C SER A 228 -4.02 -15.03 10.48
N ARG A 229 -4.96 -14.44 9.75
CA ARG A 229 -6.21 -15.09 9.33
C ARG A 229 -6.02 -16.11 8.20
N TYR A 230 -4.87 -16.11 7.54
CA TYR A 230 -4.60 -16.88 6.33
C TYR A 230 -3.31 -17.70 6.46
N PRO A 231 -3.17 -18.55 7.50
CA PRO A 231 -1.92 -19.27 7.75
C PRO A 231 -1.57 -20.17 6.55
N LYS A 232 -0.28 -20.22 6.21
CA LYS A 232 0.21 -21.13 5.17
C LYS A 232 0.07 -22.57 5.66
N PRO A 233 -0.64 -23.46 4.91
CA PRO A 233 -0.66 -24.88 5.21
C PRO A 233 0.72 -25.52 5.06
N SER A 234 0.93 -26.69 5.63
CA SER A 234 2.14 -27.50 5.37
C SER A 234 2.23 -27.89 3.89
N ASP A 235 3.44 -28.18 3.42
CA ASP A 235 3.67 -28.58 2.02
C ASP A 235 2.88 -29.85 1.66
N GLU A 236 2.70 -30.76 2.60
CA GLU A 236 1.86 -31.96 2.41
C GLU A 236 0.38 -31.61 2.23
N GLU A 237 -0.14 -30.68 3.01
CA GLU A 237 -1.53 -30.21 2.89
C GLU A 237 -1.73 -29.45 1.59
N ILE A 238 -0.78 -28.59 1.18
CA ILE A 238 -0.80 -27.88 -0.10
C ILE A 238 -0.89 -28.90 -1.25
N LYS A 239 -0.05 -29.93 -1.23
CA LYS A 239 0.00 -30.96 -2.27
C LYS A 239 -1.28 -31.81 -2.33
N LYS A 240 -1.98 -32.02 -1.21
CA LYS A 240 -3.28 -32.69 -1.17
C LYS A 240 -4.45 -31.80 -1.62
N LYS A 241 -4.35 -30.49 -1.35
CA LYS A 241 -5.41 -29.51 -1.60
C LYS A 241 -5.49 -29.08 -3.06
N LEU A 242 -4.35 -28.91 -3.70
CA LEU A 242 -4.24 -28.36 -5.05
C LEU A 242 -4.33 -29.46 -6.12
N SER A 243 -4.86 -29.10 -7.30
CA SER A 243 -4.69 -29.95 -8.48
C SER A 243 -3.20 -29.99 -8.89
N PRO A 244 -2.79 -30.99 -9.71
CA PRO A 244 -1.40 -31.02 -10.21
C PRO A 244 -0.99 -29.72 -10.93
N GLU A 245 -1.92 -29.13 -11.71
CA GLU A 245 -1.66 -27.90 -12.44
C GLU A 245 -1.60 -26.67 -11.51
N GLU A 246 -2.49 -26.56 -10.52
CA GLU A 246 -2.43 -25.51 -9.50
C GLU A 246 -1.14 -25.59 -8.69
N TYR A 247 -0.68 -26.80 -8.37
CA TYR A 247 0.59 -27.04 -7.68
C TYR A 247 1.79 -26.61 -8.55
N ALA A 248 1.83 -27.05 -9.81
CA ALA A 248 2.90 -26.68 -10.74
C ALA A 248 3.02 -25.15 -10.90
N VAL A 249 1.90 -24.45 -11.07
CA VAL A 249 1.89 -23.00 -11.21
C VAL A 249 2.34 -22.33 -9.91
N THR A 250 1.75 -22.69 -8.76
CA THR A 250 1.98 -21.95 -7.50
C THR A 250 3.30 -22.29 -6.83
N GLN A 251 3.78 -23.55 -6.91
CA GLN A 251 4.94 -24.05 -6.17
C GLN A 251 6.17 -24.29 -7.06
N GLU A 252 5.99 -24.56 -8.36
CA GLU A 252 7.08 -24.88 -9.30
C GLU A 252 7.30 -23.76 -10.35
N ASN A 253 6.56 -22.64 -10.25
CA ASN A 253 6.64 -21.46 -11.12
C ASN A 253 6.29 -21.73 -12.58
N ASP A 254 5.35 -22.64 -12.82
CA ASP A 254 4.81 -22.90 -14.15
C ASP A 254 3.80 -21.81 -14.58
N THR A 255 3.40 -21.83 -15.84
CA THR A 255 2.46 -20.85 -16.42
C THR A 255 1.36 -21.57 -17.18
N GLU A 256 0.12 -21.26 -16.88
CA GLU A 256 -1.05 -21.78 -17.58
C GLU A 256 -1.19 -21.20 -19.00
N ARG A 257 -2.03 -21.83 -19.84
CA ARG A 257 -2.27 -21.38 -21.22
C ARG A 257 -3.06 -20.08 -21.28
N ALA A 258 -2.62 -19.15 -22.12
CA ALA A 258 -3.37 -17.94 -22.46
C ALA A 258 -4.72 -18.26 -23.11
N PHE A 259 -5.73 -17.43 -22.85
CA PHE A 259 -7.09 -17.49 -23.43
C PHE A 259 -7.87 -18.80 -23.17
N SER A 260 -7.35 -19.72 -22.37
CA SER A 260 -8.01 -20.96 -22.00
C SER A 260 -8.07 -21.22 -20.49
N ASN A 261 -7.85 -20.17 -19.70
CA ASN A 261 -7.91 -20.22 -18.23
C ASN A 261 -9.22 -19.64 -17.68
N ARG A 262 -9.49 -19.83 -16.39
CA ARG A 262 -10.82 -19.59 -15.78
C ARG A 262 -11.23 -18.12 -15.71
N TYR A 263 -10.30 -17.17 -15.67
CA TYR A 263 -10.60 -15.81 -15.23
C TYR A 263 -10.08 -14.72 -16.18
N TRP A 264 -9.51 -15.03 -17.34
CA TRP A 264 -9.01 -14.01 -18.26
C TRP A 264 -10.12 -13.04 -18.71
N ASP A 265 -11.35 -13.54 -18.96
CA ASP A 265 -12.51 -12.79 -19.42
C ASP A 265 -13.62 -12.62 -18.36
N LYS A 266 -13.36 -12.97 -17.07
CA LYS A 266 -14.32 -12.85 -15.98
C LYS A 266 -14.25 -11.47 -15.32
N PHE A 267 -15.34 -10.67 -15.40
CA PHE A 267 -15.44 -9.30 -14.88
C PHE A 267 -16.58 -9.13 -13.84
N GLU A 268 -17.06 -10.20 -13.23
CA GLU A 268 -18.02 -10.17 -12.14
C GLU A 268 -17.43 -9.49 -10.89
N ALA A 269 -18.29 -8.76 -10.14
CA ALA A 269 -17.87 -8.11 -8.90
C ALA A 269 -17.48 -9.14 -7.81
N GLY A 270 -16.31 -8.97 -7.23
CA GLY A 270 -15.78 -9.87 -6.22
C GLY A 270 -14.28 -9.66 -5.96
N ILE A 271 -13.70 -10.59 -5.22
CA ILE A 271 -12.27 -10.62 -4.93
C ILE A 271 -11.62 -11.89 -5.48
N TYR A 272 -10.31 -11.80 -5.72
CA TYR A 272 -9.46 -12.92 -6.06
C TYR A 272 -8.52 -13.20 -4.90
N VAL A 273 -8.54 -14.43 -4.38
CA VAL A 273 -7.76 -14.86 -3.21
C VAL A 273 -6.70 -15.86 -3.60
N ASP A 274 -5.61 -15.98 -2.86
CA ASP A 274 -4.58 -17.01 -3.04
C ASP A 274 -5.22 -18.41 -2.91
N VAL A 275 -5.03 -19.27 -3.89
CA VAL A 275 -5.58 -20.62 -3.87
C VAL A 275 -5.02 -21.47 -2.72
N VAL A 276 -3.81 -21.18 -2.26
CA VAL A 276 -3.12 -21.88 -1.18
C VAL A 276 -3.69 -21.47 0.19
N THR A 277 -3.69 -20.17 0.49
CA THR A 277 -4.00 -19.65 1.83
C THR A 277 -5.41 -19.07 1.96
N GLY A 278 -6.01 -18.63 0.85
CA GLY A 278 -7.24 -17.84 0.86
C GLY A 278 -7.02 -16.34 1.13
N GLU A 279 -5.76 -15.87 1.23
CA GLU A 279 -5.47 -14.45 1.44
C GLU A 279 -5.98 -13.61 0.25
N PRO A 280 -6.75 -12.51 0.49
CA PRO A 280 -7.20 -11.62 -0.57
C PRO A 280 -6.02 -10.96 -1.29
N LEU A 281 -6.00 -11.03 -2.63
CA LEU A 281 -4.91 -10.53 -3.44
C LEU A 281 -5.33 -9.40 -4.38
N PHE A 282 -6.49 -9.54 -5.05
CA PHE A 282 -6.94 -8.55 -6.03
C PHE A 282 -8.45 -8.30 -5.93
N SER A 283 -8.88 -7.09 -6.31
CA SER A 283 -10.29 -6.71 -6.46
C SER A 283 -10.70 -6.68 -7.93
N SER A 284 -11.94 -7.04 -8.21
CA SER A 284 -12.55 -6.89 -9.54
C SER A 284 -12.58 -5.44 -10.04
N LYS A 285 -12.58 -4.44 -9.13
CA LYS A 285 -12.47 -3.01 -9.49
C LYS A 285 -11.17 -2.66 -10.23
N ASP A 286 -10.11 -3.38 -9.91
CA ASP A 286 -8.79 -3.14 -10.47
C ASP A 286 -8.47 -4.05 -11.66
N LYS A 287 -9.40 -4.98 -12.01
CA LYS A 287 -9.30 -5.84 -13.17
C LYS A 287 -9.59 -5.09 -14.47
N PHE A 288 -8.87 -5.40 -15.51
CA PHE A 288 -9.09 -4.86 -16.86
C PHE A 288 -8.74 -5.88 -17.94
N ASP A 289 -9.29 -5.68 -19.14
CA ASP A 289 -8.91 -6.47 -20.30
C ASP A 289 -7.61 -5.92 -20.90
N SER A 290 -6.55 -6.70 -20.82
CA SER A 290 -5.23 -6.36 -21.38
C SER A 290 -4.97 -7.01 -22.74
N GLY A 291 -5.86 -7.91 -23.21
CA GLY A 291 -5.65 -8.68 -24.43
C GLY A 291 -4.55 -9.73 -24.33
N CYS A 292 -3.93 -9.97 -23.16
CA CYS A 292 -2.82 -10.93 -23.01
C CYS A 292 -3.27 -12.38 -22.81
N GLY A 293 -4.54 -12.60 -22.51
CA GLY A 293 -5.12 -13.94 -22.31
C GLY A 293 -4.99 -14.49 -20.88
N TRP A 294 -4.58 -13.66 -19.92
CA TRP A 294 -4.57 -13.93 -18.49
C TRP A 294 -5.30 -12.83 -17.73
N PRO A 295 -5.85 -13.11 -16.51
CA PRO A 295 -6.41 -12.08 -15.66
C PRO A 295 -5.39 -10.98 -15.40
N SER A 296 -5.78 -9.73 -15.67
CA SER A 296 -4.90 -8.58 -15.53
C SER A 296 -5.49 -7.55 -14.57
N PHE A 297 -4.67 -7.08 -13.64
CA PHE A 297 -5.06 -6.11 -12.61
C PHE A 297 -4.11 -4.92 -12.63
N SER A 298 -4.62 -3.73 -12.34
CA SER A 298 -3.79 -2.52 -12.24
C SER A 298 -2.98 -2.48 -10.95
N ARG A 299 -3.48 -3.14 -9.88
CA ARG A 299 -2.82 -3.20 -8.56
C ARG A 299 -3.36 -4.35 -7.72
N PRO A 300 -2.63 -4.79 -6.66
CA PRO A 300 -3.18 -5.67 -5.62
C PRO A 300 -4.23 -4.92 -4.77
N ILE A 301 -5.10 -5.68 -4.08
CA ILE A 301 -6.13 -5.11 -3.19
C ILE A 301 -5.53 -4.32 -2.02
N SER A 302 -4.34 -4.71 -1.58
CA SER A 302 -3.50 -4.01 -0.60
C SER A 302 -2.03 -4.18 -1.02
N PRO A 303 -1.17 -3.15 -0.89
CA PRO A 303 0.23 -3.28 -1.25
C PRO A 303 0.97 -4.36 -0.45
N ASP A 304 0.48 -4.70 0.74
CA ASP A 304 1.13 -5.66 1.65
C ASP A 304 0.94 -7.12 1.25
N VAL A 305 -0.03 -7.47 0.39
CA VAL A 305 -0.37 -8.89 0.09
C VAL A 305 0.51 -9.53 -0.96
N ALA A 306 1.32 -8.74 -1.67
CA ALA A 306 2.22 -9.20 -2.73
C ALA A 306 3.68 -8.93 -2.38
N THR A 307 4.55 -9.85 -2.80
CA THR A 307 6.01 -9.70 -2.77
C THR A 307 6.56 -9.78 -4.18
N TYR A 308 7.71 -9.16 -4.40
CA TYR A 308 8.30 -9.01 -5.73
C TYR A 308 9.72 -9.57 -5.76
N LYS A 309 10.04 -10.29 -6.84
CA LYS A 309 11.35 -10.89 -7.06
C LYS A 309 11.77 -10.71 -8.51
N GLU A 310 13.04 -10.41 -8.75
CA GLU A 310 13.60 -10.40 -10.09
C GLU A 310 13.62 -11.82 -10.67
N ASP A 311 13.04 -11.99 -11.87
CA ASP A 311 13.03 -13.23 -12.64
C ASP A 311 13.85 -13.05 -13.92
N LYS A 312 14.94 -13.81 -14.05
CA LYS A 312 15.83 -13.82 -15.23
C LYS A 312 15.66 -15.05 -16.12
N SER A 313 14.58 -15.81 -15.96
CA SER A 313 14.28 -16.95 -16.79
C SER A 313 14.02 -16.57 -18.25
N PHE A 314 14.18 -17.53 -19.17
CA PHE A 314 13.89 -17.39 -20.61
C PHE A 314 14.61 -16.22 -21.31
N ASN A 315 15.82 -15.85 -20.86
CA ASN A 315 16.56 -14.69 -21.39
C ASN A 315 15.81 -13.34 -21.29
N MET A 316 14.87 -13.23 -20.35
CA MET A 316 14.12 -12.00 -20.06
C MET A 316 14.41 -11.55 -18.64
N THR A 317 14.37 -10.25 -18.39
CA THR A 317 14.34 -9.72 -17.02
C THR A 317 12.92 -9.24 -16.74
N ARG A 318 12.26 -9.87 -15.76
CA ARG A 318 10.88 -9.57 -15.38
C ARG A 318 10.79 -9.43 -13.87
N THR A 319 9.71 -8.84 -13.38
CA THR A 319 9.39 -8.82 -11.95
C THR A 319 8.30 -9.84 -11.66
N GLU A 320 8.68 -10.94 -11.00
CA GLU A 320 7.77 -11.96 -10.49
C GLU A 320 6.95 -11.39 -9.33
N VAL A 321 5.67 -11.72 -9.31
CA VAL A 321 4.72 -11.41 -8.22
C VAL A 321 4.38 -12.69 -7.49
N ARG A 322 4.54 -12.69 -6.16
CA ARG A 322 4.18 -13.80 -5.28
C ARG A 322 3.26 -13.34 -4.16
N SER A 323 2.39 -14.23 -3.66
CA SER A 323 1.62 -13.95 -2.45
C SER A 323 2.54 -13.89 -1.22
N ARG A 324 2.28 -12.94 -0.29
CA ARG A 324 3.19 -12.76 0.86
C ARG A 324 3.14 -13.91 1.87
N VAL A 325 1.95 -14.51 2.11
CA VAL A 325 1.80 -15.60 3.09
C VAL A 325 2.05 -16.96 2.46
N GLY A 326 1.36 -17.25 1.34
CA GLY A 326 1.49 -18.54 0.65
C GLY A 326 2.85 -18.74 0.00
N ASN A 327 3.53 -17.64 -0.35
CA ASN A 327 4.70 -17.63 -1.24
C ASN A 327 4.38 -18.30 -2.58
N SER A 328 3.11 -18.25 -3.01
CA SER A 328 2.65 -18.78 -4.28
C SER A 328 3.15 -17.93 -5.44
N HIS A 329 3.69 -18.53 -6.48
CA HIS A 329 3.91 -17.84 -7.75
C HIS A 329 2.55 -17.40 -8.30
N LEU A 330 2.36 -16.12 -8.51
CA LEU A 330 1.10 -15.56 -9.05
C LEU A 330 1.23 -15.25 -10.54
N GLY A 331 2.36 -14.76 -10.97
CA GLY A 331 2.64 -14.26 -12.30
C GLY A 331 3.69 -13.17 -12.29
N HIS A 332 3.54 -12.16 -13.16
CA HIS A 332 4.50 -11.07 -13.31
C HIS A 332 3.79 -9.71 -13.38
N VAL A 333 4.52 -8.66 -13.04
CA VAL A 333 4.06 -7.27 -13.19
C VAL A 333 4.87 -6.56 -14.27
N PHE A 334 4.16 -5.78 -15.09
CA PHE A 334 4.68 -5.03 -16.23
C PHE A 334 4.31 -3.55 -16.10
N THR A 335 5.02 -2.67 -16.84
CA THR A 335 4.82 -1.22 -16.82
C THR A 335 3.99 -0.72 -18.01
N ASP A 336 3.28 -1.61 -18.67
CA ASP A 336 2.44 -1.37 -19.85
C ASP A 336 0.93 -1.35 -19.53
N GLY A 337 0.57 -1.17 -18.26
CA GLY A 337 -0.81 -1.05 -17.80
C GLY A 337 -1.47 0.29 -18.12
N PRO A 338 -2.76 0.46 -17.79
CA PRO A 338 -3.50 1.70 -18.00
C PRO A 338 -2.86 2.88 -17.24
N LYS A 339 -2.47 3.93 -17.96
CA LYS A 339 -1.78 5.10 -17.37
C LYS A 339 -2.63 5.81 -16.32
N GLU A 340 -3.94 5.90 -16.54
CA GLU A 340 -4.92 6.48 -15.63
C GLU A 340 -5.10 5.66 -14.34
N LYS A 341 -4.63 4.40 -14.34
CA LYS A 341 -4.60 3.50 -13.18
C LYS A 341 -3.17 3.25 -12.68
N GLY A 342 -2.22 4.16 -12.99
CA GLY A 342 -0.84 4.11 -12.51
C GLY A 342 0.14 3.33 -13.36
N GLY A 343 -0.27 2.83 -14.55
CA GLY A 343 0.63 2.29 -15.56
C GLY A 343 1.15 0.86 -15.30
N LEU A 344 0.70 0.18 -14.23
CA LEU A 344 1.10 -1.19 -13.95
C LEU A 344 0.07 -2.21 -14.45
N ARG A 345 0.56 -3.36 -14.91
CA ARG A 345 -0.24 -4.53 -15.27
C ARG A 345 0.27 -5.77 -14.55
N TYR A 346 -0.50 -6.24 -13.60
CA TYR A 346 -0.31 -7.52 -12.91
C TYR A 346 -0.95 -8.62 -13.76
N CYS A 347 -0.14 -9.39 -14.48
CA CYS A 347 -0.55 -10.51 -15.31
C CYS A 347 -0.48 -11.79 -14.46
N ILE A 348 -1.63 -12.31 -14.07
CA ILE A 348 -1.76 -13.31 -13.01
C ILE A 348 -2.33 -14.63 -13.56
N ASN A 349 -1.76 -15.76 -13.14
CA ASN A 349 -2.29 -17.08 -13.49
C ASN A 349 -3.63 -17.33 -12.77
N SER A 350 -4.67 -17.75 -13.49
CA SER A 350 -5.94 -18.13 -12.89
C SER A 350 -5.82 -19.32 -11.94
N LEU A 351 -4.85 -20.22 -12.18
CA LEU A 351 -4.58 -21.38 -11.32
C LEU A 351 -3.96 -21.01 -9.99
N SER A 352 -3.39 -19.82 -9.83
CA SER A 352 -2.85 -19.34 -8.56
C SER A 352 -3.87 -18.58 -7.69
N ILE A 353 -5.04 -18.26 -8.25
CA ILE A 353 -6.08 -17.49 -7.57
C ILE A 353 -7.44 -18.17 -7.61
N LYS A 354 -8.29 -17.85 -6.64
CA LYS A 354 -9.69 -18.28 -6.58
C LYS A 354 -10.61 -17.06 -6.51
N PHE A 355 -11.61 -16.99 -7.36
CA PHE A 355 -12.61 -15.93 -7.35
C PHE A 355 -13.67 -16.17 -6.27
N ILE A 356 -14.00 -15.13 -5.52
CA ILE A 356 -15.09 -15.09 -4.54
C ILE A 356 -16.05 -13.97 -4.98
N PRO A 357 -17.29 -14.34 -5.41
CA PRO A 357 -18.30 -13.36 -5.80
C PRO A 357 -18.66 -12.42 -4.65
N LYS A 358 -18.96 -11.14 -4.95
CA LYS A 358 -19.37 -10.15 -3.93
C LYS A 358 -20.49 -10.64 -3.03
N ALA A 359 -21.47 -11.33 -3.59
CA ALA A 359 -22.61 -11.87 -2.84
C ALA A 359 -22.22 -12.92 -1.79
N GLU A 360 -21.10 -13.64 -1.99
CA GLU A 360 -20.63 -14.70 -1.10
C GLU A 360 -19.54 -14.22 -0.11
N MET A 361 -19.05 -12.99 -0.27
CA MET A 361 -17.91 -12.49 0.53
C MET A 361 -18.19 -12.48 2.03
N ALA A 362 -19.39 -12.05 2.45
CA ALA A 362 -19.73 -11.99 3.87
C ALA A 362 -19.77 -13.39 4.49
N GLU A 363 -20.42 -14.34 3.84
CA GLU A 363 -20.53 -15.73 4.30
C GLU A 363 -19.16 -16.42 4.38
N LYS A 364 -18.27 -16.12 3.41
CA LYS A 364 -16.92 -16.69 3.35
C LYS A 364 -15.87 -15.95 4.20
N GLY A 365 -16.30 -15.00 5.05
CA GLY A 365 -15.43 -14.29 6.00
C GLY A 365 -14.67 -13.10 5.39
N TYR A 366 -15.03 -12.65 4.18
CA TYR A 366 -14.45 -11.49 3.51
C TYR A 366 -15.36 -10.24 3.55
N GLY A 367 -16.37 -10.23 4.43
CA GLY A 367 -17.34 -9.15 4.56
C GLY A 367 -16.69 -7.76 4.80
N TYR A 368 -15.54 -7.72 5.48
CA TYR A 368 -14.78 -6.51 5.74
C TYR A 368 -14.19 -5.85 4.47
N LEU A 369 -14.21 -6.55 3.33
CA LEU A 369 -13.73 -6.06 2.03
C LEU A 369 -14.85 -5.59 1.08
N LEU A 370 -16.12 -5.61 1.51
CA LEU A 370 -17.26 -5.28 0.64
C LEU A 370 -17.20 -3.85 0.07
N ASP A 371 -16.63 -2.91 0.80
CA ASP A 371 -16.45 -1.52 0.35
C ASP A 371 -15.35 -1.36 -0.71
N TYR A 372 -14.49 -2.38 -0.85
CA TYR A 372 -13.35 -2.39 -1.78
C TYR A 372 -13.66 -3.12 -3.11
N VAL A 373 -14.94 -3.54 -3.32
CA VAL A 373 -15.39 -4.32 -4.48
C VAL A 373 -16.57 -3.69 -5.18
#